data_810cbb5fd923c41b124139b33bc3cbf2
#
_entry.id   810cbb5fd923c41b124139b33bc3cbf2
#
_cell.length_a   1.000
_cell.length_b   1.000
_cell.length_c   1.000
_cell.angle_alpha   90.00
_cell.angle_beta   90.00
_cell.angle_gamma   90.00
#
_symmetry.space_group_name_H-M   'P 1'
#
loop_
_entity.id
_entity.type
_entity.pdbx_description
1 polymer ?
#
loop_
_entity_poly.entity_id
_entity_poly.type
_entity_poly.pdbx_seq_one_letter_code
_entity_poly.pdbx_strand_id
1 'polypeptide(L)'
;VTGVGIVVPLLPVYAHDLGAGGIYIGLIFGAFSLSRTFFLPFFGRLSDKKGRKPFITTGLLAYALISVAFTFSRDIPTLIGIRFFQGIASAMIMPVVQAYVGDIAPPGREAFTMGIFNMSIFLSLSIGPLLGGYIHDRWSLNAAFFIMGALALVAFLLSFLFLPPTRTEAIRPFDKNTAGWRRLLADRDLVGLFLFRFSYTACIGVIWAFLPIYASKMFSVSSSLIGVLVMLGVFLSGLIQTPMGYLADRMNRKGMIVTGGGIACCGLILFQFAGGFWDLFVANILFGLGGGISMPPLMGMAVLKGNQVKAMGAVMALLTMAHSGGMLTGSVLAGLTMDFFQLRQAFSVGTGFMILGSGLFCILVASSKK
;
A
#
# COMPACT_ATOMS: atom_id res chain seq x y z
N VAL A 1 -6.59 -8.32 6.18
CA VAL A 1 -5.80 -7.93 4.99
C VAL A 1 -6.28 -8.71 3.75
N THR A 2 -6.47 -10.03 3.84
CA THR A 2 -6.96 -10.87 2.73
C THR A 2 -8.23 -10.31 2.08
N GLY A 3 -9.22 -9.88 2.88
CA GLY A 3 -10.46 -9.28 2.36
C GLY A 3 -10.23 -8.05 1.48
N VAL A 4 -9.25 -7.20 1.82
CA VAL A 4 -8.85 -6.07 0.96
C VAL A 4 -8.31 -6.58 -0.37
N GLY A 5 -7.42 -7.58 -0.31
CA GLY A 5 -6.84 -8.19 -1.50
C GLY A 5 -7.88 -8.80 -2.45
N ILE A 6 -8.98 -9.36 -1.92
CA ILE A 6 -10.09 -9.91 -2.71
C ILE A 6 -10.71 -8.84 -3.61
N VAL A 7 -10.92 -7.62 -3.08
CA VAL A 7 -11.68 -6.57 -3.77
C VAL A 7 -10.82 -5.67 -4.65
N VAL A 8 -9.53 -5.52 -4.33
CA VAL A 8 -8.61 -4.62 -5.06
C VAL A 8 -8.63 -4.82 -6.57
N PRO A 9 -8.49 -6.03 -7.14
CA PRO A 9 -8.49 -6.21 -8.60
C PRO A 9 -9.87 -6.09 -9.24
N LEU A 10 -10.94 -6.28 -8.49
CA LEU A 10 -12.31 -6.30 -9.01
C LEU A 10 -12.95 -4.91 -9.07
N LEU A 11 -12.58 -4.06 -8.12
CA LEU A 11 -13.21 -2.74 -7.96
C LEU A 11 -13.03 -1.82 -9.17
N PRO A 12 -11.86 -1.73 -9.82
CA PRO A 12 -11.69 -0.90 -11.01
C PRO A 12 -12.54 -1.37 -12.18
N VAL A 13 -12.62 -2.68 -12.39
CA VAL A 13 -13.44 -3.29 -13.44
C VAL A 13 -14.91 -2.98 -13.21
N TYR A 14 -15.39 -3.19 -11.98
CA TYR A 14 -16.75 -2.85 -11.59
C TYR A 14 -17.09 -1.37 -11.78
N ALA A 15 -16.21 -0.46 -11.35
CA ALA A 15 -16.41 0.96 -11.54
C ALA A 15 -16.50 1.34 -13.03
N HIS A 16 -15.63 0.74 -13.87
CA HIS A 16 -15.67 0.96 -15.30
C HIS A 16 -16.96 0.42 -15.94
N ASP A 17 -17.46 -0.72 -15.51
CA ASP A 17 -18.73 -1.31 -15.99
C ASP A 17 -19.95 -0.47 -15.56
N LEU A 18 -19.84 0.32 -14.48
CA LEU A 18 -20.81 1.36 -14.09
C LEU A 18 -20.67 2.67 -14.88
N GLY A 19 -19.76 2.72 -15.86
CA GLY A 19 -19.51 3.91 -16.70
C GLY A 19 -18.52 4.91 -16.11
N ALA A 20 -17.70 4.52 -15.11
CA ALA A 20 -16.68 5.41 -14.57
C ALA A 20 -15.59 5.68 -15.59
N GLY A 21 -15.33 6.95 -15.89
CA GLY A 21 -14.12 7.39 -16.57
C GLY A 21 -12.88 7.25 -15.69
N GLY A 22 -11.70 7.44 -16.28
CA GLY A 22 -10.43 7.22 -15.60
C GLY A 22 -10.25 8.04 -14.34
N ILE A 23 -10.68 9.31 -14.34
CA ILE A 23 -10.59 10.16 -13.14
C ILE A 23 -11.42 9.61 -11.98
N TYR A 24 -12.62 9.10 -12.24
CA TYR A 24 -13.47 8.52 -11.20
C TYR A 24 -12.89 7.23 -10.64
N ILE A 25 -12.26 6.40 -11.48
CA ILE A 25 -11.51 5.22 -11.04
C ILE A 25 -10.35 5.63 -10.14
N GLY A 26 -9.58 6.64 -10.57
CA GLY A 26 -8.52 7.22 -9.76
C GLY A 26 -9.02 7.77 -8.42
N LEU A 27 -10.17 8.45 -8.41
CA LEU A 27 -10.80 8.99 -7.20
C LEU A 27 -11.30 7.90 -6.25
N ILE A 28 -11.78 6.76 -6.74
CA ILE A 28 -12.19 5.62 -5.91
C ILE A 28 -10.99 5.09 -5.08
N PHE A 29 -9.81 4.97 -5.70
CA PHE A 29 -8.58 4.60 -4.98
C PHE A 29 -8.04 5.76 -4.14
N GLY A 30 -8.11 6.97 -4.68
CA GLY A 30 -7.68 8.19 -4.03
C GLY A 30 -8.46 8.51 -2.77
N ALA A 31 -9.78 8.34 -2.76
CA ALA A 31 -10.64 8.59 -1.60
C ALA A 31 -10.25 7.74 -0.39
N PHE A 32 -9.95 6.46 -0.62
CA PHE A 32 -9.42 5.56 0.42
C PHE A 32 -8.09 6.05 0.97
N SER A 33 -7.15 6.41 0.09
CA SER A 33 -5.82 6.85 0.49
C SER A 33 -5.85 8.20 1.20
N LEU A 34 -6.70 9.12 0.74
CA LEU A 34 -6.89 10.45 1.32
C LEU A 34 -7.43 10.35 2.75
N SER A 35 -8.57 9.66 2.93
CA SER A 35 -9.19 9.51 4.24
C SER A 35 -8.27 8.78 5.21
N ARG A 36 -7.64 7.69 4.76
CA ARG A 36 -6.68 6.94 5.56
C ARG A 36 -5.53 7.85 6.02
N THR A 37 -4.89 8.59 5.11
CA THR A 37 -3.76 9.48 5.44
C THR A 37 -4.14 10.52 6.46
N PHE A 38 -5.31 11.13 6.31
CA PHE A 38 -5.79 12.17 7.21
C PHE A 38 -6.08 11.64 8.63
N PHE A 39 -6.75 10.48 8.73
CA PHE A 39 -7.18 9.92 10.01
C PHE A 39 -6.10 9.07 10.72
N LEU A 40 -5.05 8.63 10.02
CA LEU A 40 -3.99 7.79 10.57
C LEU A 40 -3.29 8.40 11.80
N PRO A 41 -2.84 9.68 11.79
CA PRO A 41 -2.23 10.31 12.98
C PRO A 41 -3.20 10.47 14.14
N PHE A 42 -4.50 10.70 13.83
CA PHE A 42 -5.55 10.87 14.84
C PHE A 42 -5.81 9.56 15.61
N PHE A 43 -6.06 8.46 14.89
CA PHE A 43 -6.32 7.16 15.54
C PHE A 43 -5.08 6.57 16.18
N GLY A 44 -3.90 6.77 15.60
CA GLY A 44 -2.64 6.37 16.21
C GLY A 44 -2.49 6.95 17.61
N ARG A 45 -2.60 8.29 17.75
CA ARG A 45 -2.50 8.98 19.05
C ARG A 45 -3.64 8.62 20.01
N LEU A 46 -4.86 8.47 19.50
CA LEU A 46 -6.00 8.14 20.33
C LEU A 46 -5.91 6.72 20.89
N SER A 47 -5.35 5.78 20.09
CA SER A 47 -5.10 4.42 20.54
C SER A 47 -3.99 4.31 21.60
N ASP A 48 -3.02 5.24 21.58
CA ASP A 48 -2.01 5.34 22.63
C ASP A 48 -2.64 5.71 23.99
N LYS A 49 -3.72 6.56 23.97
CA LYS A 49 -4.37 7.04 25.19
C LYS A 49 -5.47 6.11 25.72
N LYS A 50 -6.24 5.49 24.82
CA LYS A 50 -7.43 4.69 25.16
C LYS A 50 -7.23 3.18 25.06
N GLY A 51 -6.00 2.74 24.73
CA GLY A 51 -5.67 1.34 24.46
C GLY A 51 -5.93 0.93 23.02
N ARG A 52 -5.32 -0.18 22.61
CA ARG A 52 -5.34 -0.65 21.20
C ARG A 52 -6.61 -1.39 20.83
N LYS A 53 -7.08 -2.27 21.74
CA LYS A 53 -8.21 -3.18 21.48
C LYS A 53 -9.47 -2.47 20.99
N PRO A 54 -9.97 -1.37 21.61
CA PRO A 54 -11.18 -0.71 21.15
C PRO A 54 -11.13 -0.25 19.68
N PHE A 55 -9.97 0.27 19.24
CA PHE A 55 -9.80 0.76 17.86
C PHE A 55 -9.71 -0.40 16.85
N ILE A 56 -9.03 -1.49 17.21
CA ILE A 56 -8.94 -2.69 16.36
C ILE A 56 -10.34 -3.28 16.17
N THR A 57 -11.09 -3.47 17.27
CA THR A 57 -12.43 -4.10 17.22
C THR A 57 -13.43 -3.22 16.50
N THR A 58 -13.54 -1.93 16.84
CA THR A 58 -14.47 -1.01 16.17
C THR A 58 -14.12 -0.81 14.70
N GLY A 59 -12.81 -0.76 14.36
CA GLY A 59 -12.35 -0.67 12.99
C GLY A 59 -12.73 -1.91 12.17
N LEU A 60 -12.58 -3.12 12.72
CA LEU A 60 -12.95 -4.36 12.06
C LEU A 60 -14.46 -4.47 11.85
N LEU A 61 -15.27 -4.06 12.85
CA LEU A 61 -16.72 -4.02 12.71
C LEU A 61 -17.16 -3.02 11.64
N ALA A 62 -16.60 -1.79 11.68
CA ALA A 62 -16.85 -0.80 10.64
C ALA A 62 -16.47 -1.32 9.25
N TYR A 63 -15.34 -2.01 9.14
CA TYR A 63 -14.89 -2.61 7.88
C TYR A 63 -15.86 -3.68 7.39
N ALA A 64 -16.41 -4.53 8.27
CA ALA A 64 -17.42 -5.53 7.93
C ALA A 64 -18.72 -4.88 7.40
N LEU A 65 -19.22 -3.83 8.08
CA LEU A 65 -20.42 -3.10 7.66
C LEU A 65 -20.22 -2.39 6.32
N ILE A 66 -19.07 -1.75 6.12
CA ILE A 66 -18.69 -1.10 4.85
C ILE A 66 -18.60 -2.11 3.73
N SER A 67 -18.12 -3.33 4.01
CA SER A 67 -18.06 -4.41 3.01
C SER A 67 -19.45 -4.79 2.49
N VAL A 68 -20.45 -4.82 3.36
CA VAL A 68 -21.85 -5.03 2.96
C VAL A 68 -22.38 -3.84 2.18
N ALA A 69 -22.00 -2.61 2.55
CA ALA A 69 -22.42 -1.40 1.83
C ALA A 69 -22.02 -1.40 0.34
N PHE A 70 -20.89 -2.05 -0.02
CA PHE A 70 -20.49 -2.19 -1.43
C PHE A 70 -21.54 -2.92 -2.29
N THR A 71 -22.28 -3.86 -1.72
CA THR A 71 -23.33 -4.60 -2.46
C THR A 71 -24.53 -3.75 -2.84
N PHE A 72 -24.72 -2.62 -2.17
CA PHE A 72 -25.78 -1.65 -2.43
C PHE A 72 -25.30 -0.48 -3.31
N SER A 73 -24.02 -0.41 -3.62
CA SER A 73 -23.51 0.66 -4.49
C SER A 73 -23.98 0.43 -5.94
N ARG A 74 -24.67 1.42 -6.52
CA ARG A 74 -25.16 1.35 -7.89
C ARG A 74 -24.67 2.51 -8.76
N ASP A 75 -23.89 3.39 -8.18
CA ASP A 75 -23.36 4.59 -8.81
C ASP A 75 -21.94 4.92 -8.31
N ILE A 76 -21.24 5.71 -9.09
CA ILE A 76 -19.83 6.08 -8.84
C ILE A 76 -19.66 6.94 -7.59
N PRO A 77 -20.50 7.97 -7.32
CA PRO A 77 -20.40 8.76 -6.09
C PRO A 77 -20.53 7.90 -4.83
N THR A 78 -21.47 6.96 -4.80
CA THR A 78 -21.63 6.02 -3.68
C THR A 78 -20.38 5.15 -3.49
N LEU A 79 -19.76 4.66 -4.57
CA LEU A 79 -18.50 3.92 -4.49
C LEU A 79 -17.36 4.76 -3.89
N ILE A 80 -17.22 6.01 -4.31
CA ILE A 80 -16.22 6.94 -3.77
C ILE A 80 -16.47 7.17 -2.27
N GLY A 81 -17.73 7.39 -1.88
CA GLY A 81 -18.13 7.56 -0.49
C GLY A 81 -17.80 6.34 0.38
N ILE A 82 -18.14 5.13 -0.10
CA ILE A 82 -17.84 3.87 0.58
C ILE A 82 -16.32 3.69 0.75
N ARG A 83 -15.53 3.98 -0.29
CA ARG A 83 -14.07 3.94 -0.24
C ARG A 83 -13.48 4.94 0.76
N PHE A 84 -14.06 6.13 0.85
CA PHE A 84 -13.67 7.12 1.85
C PHE A 84 -13.87 6.59 3.28
N PHE A 85 -15.04 6.04 3.59
CA PHE A 85 -15.30 5.44 4.91
C PHE A 85 -14.44 4.19 5.16
N GLN A 86 -14.17 3.39 4.13
CA GLN A 86 -13.28 2.24 4.23
C GLN A 86 -11.84 2.67 4.60
N GLY A 87 -11.36 3.81 4.08
CA GLY A 87 -10.07 4.38 4.45
C GLY A 87 -10.02 4.80 5.93
N ILE A 88 -11.10 5.38 6.47
CA ILE A 88 -11.21 5.70 7.90
C ILE A 88 -11.13 4.43 8.75
N ALA A 89 -11.90 3.39 8.42
CA ALA A 89 -11.86 2.11 9.13
C ALA A 89 -10.46 1.47 9.06
N SER A 90 -9.81 1.52 7.89
CA SER A 90 -8.43 1.05 7.71
C SER A 90 -7.41 1.81 8.57
N ALA A 91 -7.59 3.12 8.76
CA ALA A 91 -6.74 3.95 9.62
C ALA A 91 -6.86 3.57 11.11
N MET A 92 -8.01 3.01 11.53
CA MET A 92 -8.20 2.48 12.88
C MET A 92 -7.52 1.12 13.08
N ILE A 93 -7.35 0.32 12.03
CA ILE A 93 -6.88 -1.07 12.14
C ILE A 93 -5.36 -1.15 12.02
N MET A 94 -4.81 -0.87 10.84
CA MET A 94 -3.41 -1.23 10.50
C MET A 94 -2.35 -0.63 11.42
N PRO A 95 -2.31 0.70 11.67
CA PRO A 95 -1.27 1.26 12.52
C PRO A 95 -1.43 0.82 13.98
N VAL A 96 -2.69 0.62 14.41
CA VAL A 96 -2.98 0.22 15.79
C VAL A 96 -2.63 -1.24 16.03
N VAL A 97 -2.86 -2.14 15.05
CA VAL A 97 -2.40 -3.54 15.12
C VAL A 97 -0.87 -3.61 15.11
N GLN A 98 -0.19 -2.81 14.27
CA GLN A 98 1.28 -2.75 14.27
C GLN A 98 1.81 -2.30 15.63
N ALA A 99 1.21 -1.27 16.23
CA ALA A 99 1.58 -0.81 17.56
C ALA A 99 1.29 -1.89 18.61
N TYR A 100 0.14 -2.58 18.55
CA TYR A 100 -0.19 -3.69 19.43
C TYR A 100 0.85 -4.82 19.38
N VAL A 101 1.25 -5.22 18.16
CA VAL A 101 2.30 -6.24 17.97
C VAL A 101 3.63 -5.78 18.54
N GLY A 102 3.96 -4.50 18.40
CA GLY A 102 5.13 -3.91 19.04
C GLY A 102 5.06 -3.94 20.59
N ASP A 103 3.89 -3.61 21.15
CA ASP A 103 3.65 -3.57 22.60
C ASP A 103 3.74 -4.97 23.26
N ILE A 104 3.42 -6.05 22.54
CA ILE A 104 3.47 -7.43 23.04
C ILE A 104 4.75 -8.19 22.65
N ALA A 105 5.63 -7.58 21.86
CA ALA A 105 6.86 -8.22 21.41
C ALA A 105 7.79 -8.49 22.60
N PRO A 106 8.32 -9.74 22.75
CA PRO A 106 9.28 -10.04 23.81
C PRO A 106 10.56 -9.21 23.66
N PRO A 107 11.15 -8.72 24.77
CA PRO A 107 12.40 -8.00 24.72
C PRO A 107 13.50 -8.76 23.98
N GLY A 108 14.18 -8.11 23.03
CA GLY A 108 15.21 -8.71 22.17
C GLY A 108 14.68 -9.56 21.01
N ARG A 109 13.35 -9.64 20.80
CA ARG A 109 12.72 -10.34 19.67
C ARG A 109 11.74 -9.45 18.88
N GLU A 110 11.85 -8.15 19.06
CA GLU A 110 10.94 -7.16 18.45
C GLU A 110 10.95 -7.27 16.92
N ALA A 111 12.15 -7.32 16.32
CA ALA A 111 12.30 -7.42 14.87
C ALA A 111 11.74 -8.74 14.31
N PHE A 112 11.95 -9.84 15.01
CA PHE A 112 11.40 -11.14 14.62
C PHE A 112 9.86 -11.15 14.67
N THR A 113 9.28 -10.61 15.75
CA THR A 113 7.82 -10.54 15.93
C THR A 113 7.18 -9.68 14.84
N MET A 114 7.75 -8.51 14.54
CA MET A 114 7.31 -7.65 13.44
C MET A 114 7.52 -8.31 12.07
N GLY A 115 8.58 -9.09 11.92
CA GLY A 115 8.85 -9.87 10.70
C GLY A 115 7.75 -10.89 10.39
N ILE A 116 7.34 -11.67 11.40
CA ILE A 116 6.21 -12.62 11.26
C ILE A 116 4.92 -11.89 10.91
N PHE A 117 4.65 -10.78 11.59
CA PHE A 117 3.47 -9.97 11.32
C PHE A 117 3.46 -9.45 9.87
N ASN A 118 4.56 -8.89 9.40
CA ASN A 118 4.68 -8.40 8.02
C ASN A 118 4.54 -9.54 6.99
N MET A 119 5.16 -10.70 7.25
CA MET A 119 4.99 -11.88 6.39
C MET A 119 3.52 -12.28 6.26
N SER A 120 2.75 -12.24 7.35
CA SER A 120 1.31 -12.52 7.30
C SER A 120 0.53 -11.51 6.43
N ILE A 121 0.95 -10.23 6.42
CA ILE A 121 0.36 -9.20 5.57
C ILE A 121 0.64 -9.51 4.09
N PHE A 122 1.90 -9.78 3.72
CA PHE A 122 2.26 -10.07 2.34
C PHE A 122 1.59 -11.33 1.82
N LEU A 123 1.54 -12.40 2.63
CA LEU A 123 0.84 -13.62 2.28
C LEU A 123 -0.66 -13.37 2.06
N SER A 124 -1.30 -12.61 2.96
CA SER A 124 -2.69 -12.22 2.84
C SER A 124 -2.97 -11.39 1.59
N LEU A 125 -2.09 -10.42 1.27
CA LEU A 125 -2.22 -9.58 0.07
C LEU A 125 -1.94 -10.36 -1.22
N SER A 126 -1.14 -11.41 -1.16
CA SER A 126 -0.87 -12.28 -2.32
C SER A 126 -2.02 -13.23 -2.62
N ILE A 127 -2.61 -13.84 -1.59
CA ILE A 127 -3.72 -14.80 -1.74
C ILE A 127 -5.05 -14.07 -2.06
N GLY A 128 -5.24 -12.87 -1.50
CA GLY A 128 -6.49 -12.11 -1.66
C GLY A 128 -6.94 -11.94 -3.10
N PRO A 129 -6.12 -11.40 -4.02
CA PRO A 129 -6.47 -11.23 -5.43
C PRO A 129 -6.85 -12.52 -6.15
N LEU A 130 -6.15 -13.63 -5.84
CA LEU A 130 -6.48 -14.95 -6.40
C LEU A 130 -7.89 -15.40 -5.99
N LEU A 131 -8.18 -15.31 -4.69
CA LEU A 131 -9.50 -15.63 -4.17
C LEU A 131 -10.56 -14.70 -4.77
N GLY A 132 -10.28 -13.41 -4.88
CA GLY A 132 -11.18 -12.42 -5.44
C GLY A 132 -11.57 -12.74 -6.88
N GLY A 133 -10.58 -12.97 -7.74
CA GLY A 133 -10.80 -13.33 -9.13
C GLY A 133 -11.60 -14.61 -9.27
N TYR A 134 -11.22 -15.68 -8.54
CA TYR A 134 -11.92 -16.95 -8.56
C TYR A 134 -13.38 -16.84 -8.09
N ILE A 135 -13.63 -16.11 -7.00
CA ILE A 135 -14.98 -15.88 -6.45
C ILE A 135 -15.83 -15.13 -7.47
N HIS A 136 -15.28 -14.10 -8.10
CA HIS A 136 -15.99 -13.31 -9.11
C HIS A 136 -16.38 -14.16 -10.33
N ASP A 137 -15.44 -14.93 -10.88
CA ASP A 137 -15.69 -15.77 -12.08
C ASP A 137 -16.67 -16.90 -11.80
N ARG A 138 -16.69 -17.47 -10.57
CA ARG A 138 -17.52 -18.62 -10.23
C ARG A 138 -18.91 -18.25 -9.72
N TRP A 139 -19.04 -17.10 -9.05
CA TRP A 139 -20.30 -16.67 -8.42
C TRP A 139 -20.70 -15.26 -8.86
N SER A 140 -20.14 -14.23 -8.24
CA SER A 140 -20.43 -12.84 -8.56
C SER A 140 -19.51 -11.88 -7.81
N LEU A 141 -19.51 -10.61 -8.25
CA LEU A 141 -18.85 -9.53 -7.53
C LEU A 141 -19.42 -9.33 -6.12
N ASN A 142 -20.76 -9.44 -5.97
CA ASN A 142 -21.43 -9.31 -4.67
C ASN A 142 -20.95 -10.38 -3.69
N ALA A 143 -20.71 -11.62 -4.18
CA ALA A 143 -20.15 -12.69 -3.36
C ALA A 143 -18.75 -12.31 -2.82
N ALA A 144 -17.91 -11.65 -3.63
CA ALA A 144 -16.60 -11.18 -3.20
C ALA A 144 -16.71 -10.13 -2.07
N PHE A 145 -17.67 -9.19 -2.16
CA PHE A 145 -17.93 -8.22 -1.10
C PHE A 145 -18.46 -8.86 0.17
N PHE A 146 -19.37 -9.82 0.06
CA PHE A 146 -19.88 -10.57 1.23
C PHE A 146 -18.78 -11.37 1.90
N ILE A 147 -17.91 -12.05 1.16
CA ILE A 147 -16.79 -12.81 1.72
C ILE A 147 -15.78 -11.86 2.40
N MET A 148 -15.50 -10.69 1.81
CA MET A 148 -14.69 -9.67 2.47
C MET A 148 -15.31 -9.24 3.81
N GLY A 149 -16.62 -9.01 3.85
CA GLY A 149 -17.37 -8.65 5.06
C GLY A 149 -17.36 -9.77 6.11
N ALA A 150 -17.56 -11.02 5.67
CA ALA A 150 -17.52 -12.19 6.56
C ALA A 150 -16.13 -12.37 7.19
N LEU A 151 -15.05 -12.23 6.42
CA LEU A 151 -13.68 -12.28 6.94
C LEU A 151 -13.41 -11.15 7.96
N ALA A 152 -13.91 -9.94 7.70
CA ALA A 152 -13.80 -8.83 8.64
C ALA A 152 -14.62 -9.07 9.92
N LEU A 153 -15.81 -9.64 9.80
CA LEU A 153 -16.66 -10.00 10.93
C LEU A 153 -16.02 -11.11 11.79
N VAL A 154 -15.47 -12.14 11.17
CA VAL A 154 -14.71 -13.19 11.88
C VAL A 154 -13.52 -12.56 12.62
N ALA A 155 -12.75 -11.69 11.97
CA ALA A 155 -11.64 -10.99 12.59
C ALA A 155 -12.11 -10.09 13.76
N PHE A 156 -13.27 -9.43 13.62
CA PHE A 156 -13.91 -8.68 14.70
C PHE A 156 -14.23 -9.58 15.89
N LEU A 157 -14.92 -10.70 15.66
CA LEU A 157 -15.29 -11.65 16.73
C LEU A 157 -14.06 -12.20 17.44
N LEU A 158 -13.03 -12.64 16.70
CA LEU A 158 -11.78 -13.13 17.25
C LEU A 158 -11.07 -12.04 18.07
N SER A 159 -11.02 -10.82 17.55
CA SER A 159 -10.41 -9.68 18.26
C SER A 159 -11.19 -9.31 19.52
N PHE A 160 -12.52 -9.28 19.42
CA PHE A 160 -13.40 -8.94 20.55
C PHE A 160 -13.28 -9.96 21.68
N LEU A 161 -13.29 -11.25 21.36
CA LEU A 161 -13.27 -12.35 22.36
C LEU A 161 -11.87 -12.62 22.91
N PHE A 162 -10.86 -12.70 22.05
CA PHE A 162 -9.55 -13.24 22.41
C PHE A 162 -8.43 -12.20 22.51
N LEU A 163 -8.59 -10.98 21.94
CA LEU A 163 -7.51 -9.99 22.02
C LEU A 163 -7.45 -9.39 23.44
N PRO A 164 -6.36 -9.58 24.17
CA PRO A 164 -6.20 -8.95 25.49
C PRO A 164 -6.15 -7.43 25.39
N PRO A 165 -6.66 -6.70 26.37
CA PRO A 165 -6.44 -5.25 26.42
C PRO A 165 -4.95 -4.97 26.63
N THR A 166 -4.41 -4.00 25.90
CA THR A 166 -3.03 -3.53 26.12
C THR A 166 -2.95 -2.80 27.47
N ARG A 167 -1.92 -3.11 28.26
CA ARG A 167 -1.66 -2.41 29.52
C ARG A 167 -1.29 -0.96 29.24
N THR A 168 -1.90 -0.04 29.96
CA THR A 168 -1.69 1.42 29.83
C THR A 168 -0.26 1.84 30.25
N GLU A 169 0.51 0.95 30.87
CA GLU A 169 1.88 1.19 31.34
C GLU A 169 2.93 1.34 30.22
N ALA A 170 2.60 0.97 28.98
CA ALA A 170 3.50 1.12 27.81
C ALA A 170 3.45 2.53 27.19
N ILE A 171 2.72 3.47 27.76
CA ILE A 171 2.63 4.85 27.26
C ILE A 171 3.95 5.56 27.58
N ARG A 172 4.89 5.56 26.64
CA ARG A 172 6.05 6.45 26.73
C ARG A 172 5.57 7.89 26.52
N PRO A 173 5.89 8.82 27.46
CA PRO A 173 5.57 10.22 27.26
C PRO A 173 6.18 10.70 25.93
N PHE A 174 5.41 11.45 25.17
CA PHE A 174 5.91 12.08 23.94
C PHE A 174 7.06 13.00 24.32
N ASP A 175 8.29 12.63 23.99
CA ASP A 175 9.46 13.44 24.28
C ASP A 175 9.34 14.76 23.51
N LYS A 176 9.25 15.89 24.25
CA LYS A 176 9.13 17.23 23.68
C LYS A 176 10.35 17.65 22.84
N ASN A 177 11.44 16.87 22.91
CA ASN A 177 12.68 17.11 22.16
C ASN A 177 12.73 16.40 20.81
N THR A 178 11.63 15.80 20.32
CA THR A 178 11.61 15.23 18.97
C THR A 178 11.85 16.29 17.92
N ALA A 179 12.70 15.99 16.93
CA ALA A 179 13.03 16.93 15.86
C ALA A 179 11.75 17.43 15.17
N GLY A 180 11.56 18.74 15.14
CA GLY A 180 10.40 19.37 14.50
C GLY A 180 10.36 19.05 13.00
N TRP A 181 9.16 19.04 12.40
CA TRP A 181 8.95 18.76 10.97
C TRP A 181 9.86 19.57 10.05
N ARG A 182 10.17 20.85 10.40
CA ARG A 182 11.08 21.70 9.63
C ARG A 182 12.47 21.10 9.51
N ARG A 183 13.00 20.48 10.57
CA ARG A 183 14.33 19.85 10.57
C ARG A 183 14.34 18.56 9.76
N LEU A 184 13.28 17.76 9.84
CA LEU A 184 13.15 16.54 9.04
C LEU A 184 13.04 16.84 7.54
N LEU A 185 12.27 17.86 7.16
CA LEU A 185 12.12 18.31 5.78
C LEU A 185 13.34 19.07 5.23
N ALA A 186 14.26 19.52 6.10
CA ALA A 186 15.53 20.10 5.70
C ALA A 186 16.63 19.03 5.47
N ASP A 187 16.45 17.81 5.97
CA ASP A 187 17.41 16.71 5.76
C ASP A 187 17.25 16.13 4.35
N ARG A 188 18.29 16.34 3.52
CA ARG A 188 18.29 15.91 2.11
C ARG A 188 18.11 14.41 1.93
N ASP A 189 18.68 13.59 2.83
CA ASP A 189 18.52 12.15 2.77
C ASP A 189 17.07 11.75 3.04
N LEU A 190 16.41 12.34 4.06
CA LEU A 190 15.01 12.08 4.36
C LEU A 190 14.08 12.52 3.24
N VAL A 191 14.33 13.68 2.65
CA VAL A 191 13.57 14.16 1.48
C VAL A 191 13.78 13.22 0.29
N GLY A 192 15.00 12.76 0.03
CA GLY A 192 15.29 11.79 -1.01
C GLY A 192 14.53 10.46 -0.81
N LEU A 193 14.56 9.93 0.43
CA LEU A 193 13.79 8.72 0.80
C LEU A 193 12.28 8.92 0.64
N PHE A 194 11.76 10.09 1.05
CA PHE A 194 10.36 10.45 0.88
C PHE A 194 9.96 10.46 -0.59
N LEU A 195 10.72 11.16 -1.45
CA LEU A 195 10.41 11.29 -2.87
C LEU A 195 10.48 9.95 -3.60
N PHE A 196 11.48 9.12 -3.31
CA PHE A 196 11.56 7.79 -3.89
C PHE A 196 10.37 6.92 -3.46
N ARG A 197 10.05 6.91 -2.15
CA ARG A 197 8.91 6.17 -1.61
C ARG A 197 7.59 6.63 -2.22
N PHE A 198 7.39 7.96 -2.31
CA PHE A 198 6.23 8.57 -2.93
C PHE A 198 6.07 8.13 -4.38
N SER A 199 7.15 8.22 -5.17
CA SER A 199 7.13 7.85 -6.59
C SER A 199 6.86 6.36 -6.79
N TYR A 200 7.50 5.49 -6.03
CA TYR A 200 7.24 4.05 -6.10
C TYR A 200 5.79 3.71 -5.75
N THR A 201 5.24 4.35 -4.72
CA THR A 201 3.85 4.10 -4.33
C THR A 201 2.83 4.76 -5.26
N ALA A 202 3.21 5.84 -5.96
CA ALA A 202 2.41 6.37 -7.07
C ALA A 202 2.30 5.32 -8.19
N CYS A 203 3.39 4.61 -8.51
CA CYS A 203 3.35 3.49 -9.47
C CYS A 203 2.43 2.36 -9.00
N ILE A 204 2.43 2.03 -7.70
CA ILE A 204 1.47 1.06 -7.13
C ILE A 204 0.05 1.55 -7.35
N GLY A 205 -0.23 2.84 -7.10
CA GLY A 205 -1.55 3.45 -7.31
C GLY A 205 -2.01 3.32 -8.77
N VAL A 206 -1.11 3.57 -9.74
CA VAL A 206 -1.39 3.37 -11.17
C VAL A 206 -1.70 1.91 -11.48
N ILE A 207 -0.85 0.99 -11.06
CA ILE A 207 -1.01 -0.44 -11.37
C ILE A 207 -2.29 -0.99 -10.75
N TRP A 208 -2.55 -0.73 -9.48
CA TRP A 208 -3.73 -1.26 -8.79
C TRP A 208 -5.05 -0.69 -9.34
N ALA A 209 -5.05 0.54 -9.82
CA ALA A 209 -6.23 1.15 -10.41
C ALA A 209 -6.46 0.72 -11.86
N PHE A 210 -5.41 0.58 -12.68
CA PHE A 210 -5.57 0.49 -14.13
C PHE A 210 -5.15 -0.84 -14.74
N LEU A 211 -4.27 -1.63 -14.11
CA LEU A 211 -3.90 -2.97 -14.62
C LEU A 211 -5.11 -3.92 -14.76
N PRO A 212 -6.04 -4.01 -13.78
CA PRO A 212 -7.20 -4.88 -13.92
C PRO A 212 -8.08 -4.50 -15.13
N ILE A 213 -8.33 -3.20 -15.31
CA ILE A 213 -9.13 -2.70 -16.44
C ILE A 213 -8.39 -2.94 -17.75
N TYR A 214 -7.10 -2.66 -17.79
CA TYR A 214 -6.27 -2.83 -18.98
C TYR A 214 -6.26 -4.29 -19.43
N ALA A 215 -6.05 -5.22 -18.50
CA ALA A 215 -6.07 -6.65 -18.77
C ALA A 215 -7.47 -7.13 -19.23
N SER A 216 -8.54 -6.67 -18.56
CA SER A 216 -9.91 -7.06 -18.90
C SER A 216 -10.36 -6.51 -20.26
N LYS A 217 -10.21 -5.20 -20.48
CA LYS A 217 -10.80 -4.54 -21.66
C LYS A 217 -9.95 -4.68 -22.94
N MET A 218 -8.62 -4.70 -22.83
CA MET A 218 -7.75 -4.80 -24.01
C MET A 218 -7.45 -6.24 -24.42
N PHE A 219 -7.43 -7.17 -23.46
CA PHE A 219 -7.00 -8.55 -23.72
C PHE A 219 -8.04 -9.59 -23.31
N SER A 220 -9.23 -9.17 -22.87
CA SER A 220 -10.32 -10.08 -22.41
C SER A 220 -9.85 -11.12 -21.39
N VAL A 221 -8.94 -10.72 -20.48
CA VAL A 221 -8.39 -11.58 -19.44
C VAL A 221 -9.46 -11.80 -18.36
N SER A 222 -9.65 -13.05 -17.95
CA SER A 222 -10.61 -13.39 -16.88
C SER A 222 -10.20 -12.77 -15.55
N SER A 223 -11.17 -12.58 -14.64
CA SER A 223 -10.91 -12.03 -13.31
C SER A 223 -9.95 -12.88 -12.49
N SER A 224 -10.00 -14.21 -12.66
CA SER A 224 -9.03 -15.12 -12.03
C SER A 224 -7.60 -14.86 -12.47
N LEU A 225 -7.37 -14.67 -13.77
CA LEU A 225 -6.04 -14.36 -14.31
C LEU A 225 -5.59 -12.94 -13.94
N ILE A 226 -6.51 -11.98 -13.86
CA ILE A 226 -6.23 -10.64 -13.31
C ILE A 226 -5.79 -10.76 -11.84
N GLY A 227 -6.45 -11.62 -11.06
CA GLY A 227 -6.04 -11.93 -9.68
C GLY A 227 -4.61 -12.48 -9.61
N VAL A 228 -4.22 -13.36 -10.56
CA VAL A 228 -2.84 -13.86 -10.68
C VAL A 228 -1.86 -12.72 -10.95
N LEU A 229 -2.17 -11.81 -11.88
CA LEU A 229 -1.30 -10.68 -12.20
C LEU A 229 -1.08 -9.78 -10.96
N VAL A 230 -2.15 -9.41 -10.26
CA VAL A 230 -2.05 -8.54 -9.08
C VAL A 230 -1.30 -9.23 -7.94
N MET A 231 -1.58 -10.54 -7.72
CA MET A 231 -0.88 -11.35 -6.72
C MET A 231 0.63 -11.39 -6.99
N LEU A 232 1.02 -11.61 -8.24
CA LEU A 232 2.39 -11.87 -8.63
C LEU A 232 3.34 -10.74 -8.21
N GLY A 233 2.97 -9.48 -8.47
CA GLY A 233 3.78 -8.32 -8.11
C GLY A 233 3.99 -8.19 -6.59
N VAL A 234 2.93 -8.41 -5.82
CA VAL A 234 2.97 -8.36 -4.35
C VAL A 234 3.77 -9.54 -3.78
N PHE A 235 3.52 -10.74 -4.29
CA PHE A 235 4.18 -11.97 -3.84
C PHE A 235 5.69 -11.91 -4.07
N LEU A 236 6.13 -11.57 -5.28
CA LEU A 236 7.54 -11.45 -5.61
C LEU A 236 8.23 -10.37 -4.80
N SER A 237 7.59 -9.20 -4.67
CA SER A 237 8.12 -8.14 -3.81
C SER A 237 8.30 -8.61 -2.37
N GLY A 238 7.32 -9.33 -1.81
CA GLY A 238 7.38 -9.87 -0.46
C GLY A 238 8.46 -10.95 -0.29
N LEU A 239 8.54 -11.89 -1.25
CA LEU A 239 9.45 -13.04 -1.20
C LEU A 239 10.92 -12.61 -1.16
N ILE A 240 11.29 -11.61 -1.97
CA ILE A 240 12.70 -11.20 -2.06
C ILE A 240 13.08 -10.12 -1.05
N GLN A 241 12.14 -9.54 -0.28
CA GLN A 241 12.46 -8.50 0.71
C GLN A 241 13.45 -8.97 1.77
N THR A 242 13.28 -10.19 2.30
CA THR A 242 14.17 -10.72 3.34
C THR A 242 15.60 -10.92 2.84
N PRO A 243 15.87 -11.63 1.70
CA PRO A 243 17.22 -11.75 1.18
C PRO A 243 17.81 -10.40 0.74
N MET A 244 17.00 -9.50 0.17
CA MET A 244 17.48 -8.17 -0.21
C MET A 244 17.76 -7.28 1.01
N GLY A 245 17.02 -7.44 2.10
CA GLY A 245 17.33 -6.80 3.38
C GLY A 245 18.69 -7.21 3.93
N TYR A 246 18.97 -8.52 3.95
CA TYR A 246 20.27 -9.03 4.34
C TYR A 246 21.42 -8.52 3.43
N LEU A 247 21.17 -8.46 2.13
CA LEU A 247 22.12 -7.95 1.16
C LEU A 247 22.35 -6.43 1.34
N ALA A 248 21.31 -5.67 1.66
CA ALA A 248 21.37 -4.23 1.89
C ALA A 248 22.24 -3.86 3.11
N ASP A 249 22.39 -4.75 4.08
CA ASP A 249 23.27 -4.52 5.22
C ASP A 249 24.77 -4.68 4.87
N ARG A 250 25.08 -5.34 3.76
CA ARG A 250 26.45 -5.64 3.30
C ARG A 250 26.86 -4.88 2.04
N MET A 251 25.89 -4.35 1.29
CA MET A 251 26.12 -3.66 0.02
C MET A 251 25.76 -2.18 0.10
N ASN A 252 26.02 -1.46 -0.99
CA ASN A 252 25.64 -0.07 -1.11
C ASN A 252 24.11 0.10 -1.21
N ARG A 253 23.46 0.47 -0.09
CA ARG A 253 22.01 0.69 0.00
C ARG A 253 21.50 1.67 -1.06
N LYS A 254 22.24 2.76 -1.32
CA LYS A 254 21.88 3.77 -2.33
C LYS A 254 21.83 3.15 -3.73
N GLY A 255 22.86 2.35 -4.08
CA GLY A 255 22.91 1.62 -5.35
C GLY A 255 21.73 0.66 -5.50
N MET A 256 21.40 -0.10 -4.45
CA MET A 256 20.26 -1.03 -4.47
C MET A 256 18.91 -0.31 -4.67
N ILE A 257 18.71 0.86 -4.04
CA ILE A 257 17.49 1.66 -4.23
C ILE A 257 17.35 2.07 -5.69
N VAL A 258 18.43 2.59 -6.29
CA VAL A 258 18.43 3.08 -7.69
C VAL A 258 18.24 1.92 -8.68
N THR A 259 18.97 0.81 -8.50
CA THR A 259 18.82 -0.36 -9.38
C THR A 259 17.41 -0.95 -9.31
N GLY A 260 16.85 -1.09 -8.09
CA GLY A 260 15.48 -1.52 -7.91
C GLY A 260 14.47 -0.56 -8.55
N GLY A 261 14.70 0.75 -8.43
CA GLY A 261 13.90 1.78 -9.12
C GLY A 261 13.98 1.67 -10.64
N GLY A 262 15.16 1.42 -11.19
CA GLY A 262 15.37 1.20 -12.63
C GLY A 262 14.63 -0.05 -13.13
N ILE A 263 14.71 -1.17 -12.41
CA ILE A 263 13.97 -2.40 -12.75
C ILE A 263 12.46 -2.17 -12.71
N ALA A 264 11.96 -1.47 -11.69
CA ALA A 264 10.53 -1.11 -11.61
C ALA A 264 10.10 -0.22 -12.79
N CYS A 265 10.96 0.74 -13.21
CA CYS A 265 10.73 1.58 -14.36
C CYS A 265 10.64 0.77 -15.67
N CYS A 266 11.54 -0.21 -15.86
CA CYS A 266 11.46 -1.12 -17.02
C CYS A 266 10.14 -1.90 -17.05
N GLY A 267 9.66 -2.38 -15.88
CA GLY A 267 8.35 -3.02 -15.79
C GLY A 267 7.20 -2.10 -16.21
N LEU A 268 7.22 -0.83 -15.76
CA LEU A 268 6.20 0.17 -16.13
C LEU A 268 6.21 0.51 -17.62
N ILE A 269 7.40 0.60 -18.23
CA ILE A 269 7.53 0.79 -19.68
C ILE A 269 6.96 -0.42 -20.41
N LEU A 270 7.25 -1.64 -19.97
CA LEU A 270 6.74 -2.85 -20.60
C LEU A 270 5.22 -2.94 -20.56
N PHE A 271 4.54 -2.47 -19.48
CA PHE A 271 3.08 -2.36 -19.46
C PHE A 271 2.52 -1.55 -20.62
N GLN A 272 3.21 -0.47 -21.04
CA GLN A 272 2.75 0.38 -22.14
C GLN A 272 2.79 -0.32 -23.49
N PHE A 273 3.72 -1.26 -23.68
CA PHE A 273 3.92 -2.00 -24.92
C PHE A 273 3.35 -3.41 -24.89
N ALA A 274 2.64 -3.78 -23.81
CA ALA A 274 2.06 -5.11 -23.68
C ALA A 274 1.09 -5.42 -24.84
N GLY A 275 1.26 -6.58 -25.45
CA GLY A 275 0.40 -7.15 -26.49
C GLY A 275 -0.48 -8.29 -25.98
N GLY A 276 -0.36 -8.70 -24.71
CA GLY A 276 -1.13 -9.80 -24.13
C GLY A 276 -0.82 -10.08 -22.68
N PHE A 277 -1.42 -11.16 -22.17
CA PHE A 277 -1.29 -11.59 -20.77
C PHE A 277 0.18 -11.81 -20.34
N TRP A 278 0.97 -12.46 -21.16
CA TRP A 278 2.36 -12.80 -20.81
C TRP A 278 3.26 -11.57 -20.70
N ASP A 279 3.02 -10.54 -21.50
CA ASP A 279 3.76 -9.28 -21.37
C ASP A 279 3.40 -8.58 -20.07
N LEU A 280 2.10 -8.56 -19.70
CA LEU A 280 1.64 -8.04 -18.41
C LEU A 280 2.25 -8.84 -17.24
N PHE A 281 2.38 -10.15 -17.41
CA PHE A 281 2.98 -11.04 -16.41
C PHE A 281 4.46 -10.71 -16.19
N VAL A 282 5.25 -10.58 -17.27
CA VAL A 282 6.66 -10.19 -17.19
C VAL A 282 6.83 -8.78 -16.65
N ALA A 283 6.01 -7.83 -17.08
CA ALA A 283 6.01 -6.45 -16.56
C ALA A 283 5.79 -6.41 -15.05
N ASN A 284 4.84 -7.22 -14.55
CA ASN A 284 4.57 -7.33 -13.13
C ASN A 284 5.71 -8.00 -12.34
N ILE A 285 6.36 -9.00 -12.90
CA ILE A 285 7.58 -9.59 -12.33
C ILE A 285 8.65 -8.50 -12.14
N LEU A 286 8.95 -7.75 -13.20
CA LEU A 286 9.96 -6.69 -13.13
C LEU A 286 9.60 -5.62 -12.09
N PHE A 287 8.34 -5.18 -12.06
CA PHE A 287 7.89 -4.21 -11.07
C PHE A 287 8.01 -4.76 -9.64
N GLY A 288 7.57 -6.00 -9.40
CA GLY A 288 7.66 -6.67 -8.09
C GLY A 288 9.12 -6.85 -7.64
N LEU A 289 10.02 -7.30 -8.53
CA LEU A 289 11.46 -7.41 -8.28
C LEU A 289 12.07 -6.03 -7.93
N GLY A 290 11.75 -5.00 -8.72
CA GLY A 290 12.21 -3.64 -8.46
C GLY A 290 11.84 -3.13 -7.07
N GLY A 291 10.60 -3.38 -6.65
CA GLY A 291 10.12 -3.04 -5.32
C GLY A 291 10.81 -3.84 -4.21
N GLY A 292 10.93 -5.15 -4.41
CA GLY A 292 11.58 -6.03 -3.44
C GLY A 292 13.07 -5.73 -3.24
N ILE A 293 13.77 -5.24 -4.28
CA ILE A 293 15.17 -4.82 -4.20
C ILE A 293 15.32 -3.44 -3.55
N SER A 294 14.42 -2.48 -3.86
CA SER A 294 14.58 -1.08 -3.43
C SER A 294 14.03 -0.80 -2.03
N MET A 295 12.94 -1.47 -1.61
CA MET A 295 12.26 -1.12 -0.36
C MET A 295 13.03 -1.48 0.91
N PRO A 296 13.66 -2.67 1.07
CA PRO A 296 14.43 -2.98 2.27
C PRO A 296 15.58 -2.00 2.55
N PRO A 297 16.46 -1.67 1.58
CA PRO A 297 17.51 -0.70 1.82
C PRO A 297 16.98 0.71 2.10
N LEU A 298 15.85 1.12 1.48
CA LEU A 298 15.20 2.39 1.77
C LEU A 298 14.75 2.47 3.23
N MET A 299 14.06 1.42 3.71
CA MET A 299 13.61 1.36 5.10
C MET A 299 14.80 1.28 6.07
N GLY A 300 15.86 0.55 5.72
CA GLY A 300 17.11 0.49 6.49
C GLY A 300 17.77 1.88 6.63
N MET A 301 17.83 2.67 5.55
CA MET A 301 18.32 4.05 5.61
C MET A 301 17.43 4.95 6.47
N ALA A 302 16.11 4.76 6.40
CA ALA A 302 15.16 5.50 7.23
C ALA A 302 15.33 5.21 8.73
N VAL A 303 15.57 3.94 9.10
CA VAL A 303 15.86 3.53 10.48
C VAL A 303 17.14 4.20 10.98
N LEU A 304 18.22 4.17 10.19
CA LEU A 304 19.48 4.83 10.56
C LEU A 304 19.28 6.32 10.77
N LYS A 305 18.55 6.98 9.88
CA LYS A 305 18.24 8.42 10.01
C LYS A 305 17.35 8.69 11.22
N GLY A 306 16.34 7.87 11.45
CA GLY A 306 15.47 7.97 12.63
C GLY A 306 16.24 7.88 13.94
N ASN A 307 17.24 7.00 14.02
CA ASN A 307 18.15 6.90 15.16
C ASN A 307 19.06 8.15 15.30
N GLN A 308 19.62 8.63 14.18
CA GLN A 308 20.49 9.83 14.18
C GLN A 308 19.74 11.08 14.67
N VAL A 309 18.51 11.30 14.20
CA VAL A 309 17.69 12.45 14.59
C VAL A 309 16.89 12.24 15.87
N LYS A 310 16.99 11.06 16.50
CA LYS A 310 16.23 10.65 17.69
C LYS A 310 14.70 10.84 17.54
N ALA A 311 14.19 10.63 16.32
CA ALA A 311 12.80 10.88 15.96
C ALA A 311 12.25 9.77 15.05
N MET A 312 12.44 8.50 15.44
CA MET A 312 12.07 7.32 14.64
C MET A 312 10.61 7.36 14.20
N GLY A 313 9.69 7.65 15.13
CA GLY A 313 8.25 7.71 14.81
C GLY A 313 7.91 8.77 13.77
N ALA A 314 8.55 9.95 13.84
CA ALA A 314 8.33 11.02 12.87
C ALA A 314 8.89 10.66 11.48
N VAL A 315 10.05 10.00 11.41
CA VAL A 315 10.62 9.51 10.14
C VAL A 315 9.73 8.43 9.52
N MET A 316 9.24 7.48 10.30
CA MET A 316 8.32 6.46 9.81
C MET A 316 6.96 7.05 9.38
N ALA A 317 6.46 8.05 10.11
CA ALA A 317 5.25 8.78 9.71
C ALA A 317 5.45 9.51 8.36
N LEU A 318 6.60 10.15 8.15
CA LEU A 318 6.93 10.79 6.88
C LEU A 318 6.89 9.81 5.71
N LEU A 319 7.48 8.64 5.87
CA LEU A 319 7.43 7.59 4.83
C LEU A 319 6.04 7.01 4.62
N THR A 320 5.21 6.92 5.67
CA THR A 320 3.81 6.48 5.54
C THR A 320 2.98 7.53 4.80
N MET A 321 3.23 8.82 5.04
CA MET A 321 2.61 9.90 4.28
C MET A 321 3.04 9.86 2.80
N ALA A 322 4.33 9.60 2.53
CA ALA A 322 4.82 9.39 1.16
C ALA A 322 4.08 8.23 0.47
N HIS A 323 3.87 7.13 1.19
CA HIS A 323 3.15 5.97 0.65
C HIS A 323 1.71 6.30 0.27
N SER A 324 0.94 6.88 1.18
CA SER A 324 -0.48 7.16 0.93
C SER A 324 -0.67 8.30 -0.07
N GLY A 325 0.15 9.36 0.04
CA GLY A 325 0.13 10.48 -0.91
C GLY A 325 0.53 10.05 -2.32
N GLY A 326 1.54 9.18 -2.44
CA GLY A 326 1.93 8.61 -3.73
C GLY A 326 0.80 7.82 -4.36
N MET A 327 0.18 6.90 -3.62
CA MET A 327 -0.96 6.11 -4.14
C MET A 327 -2.11 7.01 -4.64
N LEU A 328 -2.47 8.04 -3.86
CA LEU A 328 -3.50 9.01 -4.24
C LEU A 328 -3.12 9.72 -5.54
N THR A 329 -1.93 10.31 -5.58
CA THR A 329 -1.49 11.13 -6.72
C THR A 329 -1.34 10.26 -7.99
N GLY A 330 -0.75 9.07 -7.86
CA GLY A 330 -0.56 8.15 -8.99
C GLY A 330 -1.88 7.69 -9.60
N SER A 331 -2.84 7.27 -8.79
CA SER A 331 -4.14 6.80 -9.28
C SER A 331 -4.96 7.93 -9.92
N VAL A 332 -4.97 9.13 -9.33
CA VAL A 332 -5.72 10.27 -9.89
C VAL A 332 -5.11 10.77 -11.19
N LEU A 333 -3.77 10.97 -11.24
CA LEU A 333 -3.12 11.45 -12.46
C LEU A 333 -3.17 10.42 -13.60
N ALA A 334 -3.06 9.12 -13.29
CA ALA A 334 -3.25 8.08 -14.29
C ALA A 334 -4.69 8.05 -14.81
N GLY A 335 -5.68 8.33 -13.94
CA GLY A 335 -7.09 8.46 -14.33
C GLY A 335 -7.31 9.61 -15.29
N LEU A 336 -6.76 10.78 -14.98
CA LEU A 336 -6.79 11.93 -15.90
C LEU A 336 -6.13 11.59 -17.24
N THR A 337 -4.99 10.90 -17.22
CA THR A 337 -4.31 10.50 -18.45
C THR A 337 -5.16 9.53 -19.27
N MET A 338 -5.86 8.60 -18.64
CA MET A 338 -6.79 7.69 -19.32
C MET A 338 -7.93 8.46 -20.01
N ASP A 339 -8.50 9.48 -19.36
CA ASP A 339 -9.64 10.24 -19.89
C ASP A 339 -9.26 11.13 -21.09
N PHE A 340 -8.05 11.72 -21.04
CA PHE A 340 -7.59 12.61 -22.12
C PHE A 340 -6.87 11.90 -23.26
N PHE A 341 -6.36 10.69 -23.02
CA PHE A 341 -5.56 9.96 -23.99
C PHE A 341 -6.07 8.50 -24.11
N GLN A 342 -5.22 7.53 -23.86
CA GLN A 342 -5.55 6.12 -23.96
C GLN A 342 -5.25 5.39 -22.64
N LEU A 343 -6.01 4.34 -22.34
CA LEU A 343 -5.82 3.51 -21.16
C LEU A 343 -4.36 3.03 -20.98
N ARG A 344 -3.69 2.68 -22.08
CA ARG A 344 -2.28 2.28 -22.13
C ARG A 344 -1.35 3.38 -21.57
N GLN A 345 -1.66 4.65 -21.81
CA GLN A 345 -0.82 5.78 -21.41
C GLN A 345 -0.93 6.10 -19.91
N ALA A 346 -1.89 5.54 -19.19
CA ALA A 346 -1.96 5.64 -17.74
C ALA A 346 -0.66 5.15 -17.07
N PHE A 347 0.00 4.13 -17.63
CA PHE A 347 1.27 3.61 -17.10
C PHE A 347 2.46 4.57 -17.33
N SER A 348 2.37 5.49 -18.31
CA SER A 348 3.38 6.54 -18.51
C SER A 348 3.51 7.46 -17.31
N VAL A 349 2.40 7.72 -16.61
CA VAL A 349 2.41 8.49 -15.35
C VAL A 349 3.29 7.80 -14.31
N GLY A 350 3.13 6.49 -14.12
CA GLY A 350 3.97 5.70 -13.22
C GLY A 350 5.45 5.76 -13.63
N THR A 351 5.74 5.60 -14.93
CA THR A 351 7.10 5.69 -15.46
C THR A 351 7.72 7.06 -15.16
N GLY A 352 6.99 8.15 -15.41
CA GLY A 352 7.41 9.51 -15.10
C GLY A 352 7.73 9.70 -13.60
N PHE A 353 6.85 9.24 -12.71
CA PHE A 353 7.10 9.27 -11.27
C PHE A 353 8.36 8.49 -10.89
N MET A 354 8.55 7.28 -11.44
CA MET A 354 9.69 6.45 -11.07
C MET A 354 11.02 7.04 -11.53
N ILE A 355 11.06 7.61 -12.74
CA ILE A 355 12.25 8.31 -13.27
C ILE A 355 12.56 9.55 -12.40
N LEU A 356 11.57 10.40 -12.15
CA LEU A 356 11.74 11.61 -11.34
C LEU A 356 12.16 11.27 -9.91
N GLY A 357 11.49 10.31 -9.27
CA GLY A 357 11.81 9.92 -7.90
C GLY A 357 13.19 9.31 -7.75
N SER A 358 13.59 8.44 -8.67
CA SER A 358 14.94 7.85 -8.69
C SER A 358 16.01 8.92 -8.97
N GLY A 359 15.77 9.81 -9.93
CA GLY A 359 16.69 10.89 -10.27
C GLY A 359 16.87 11.88 -9.11
N LEU A 360 15.78 12.35 -8.50
CA LEU A 360 15.83 13.25 -7.34
C LEU A 360 16.50 12.57 -6.13
N PHE A 361 16.22 11.28 -5.89
CA PHE A 361 16.92 10.52 -4.86
C PHE A 361 18.42 10.50 -5.10
N CYS A 362 18.86 10.22 -6.34
CA CYS A 362 20.28 10.23 -6.69
C CYS A 362 20.93 11.62 -6.40
N ILE A 363 20.28 12.70 -6.84
CA ILE A 363 20.81 14.06 -6.67
C ILE A 363 20.92 14.44 -5.18
N LEU A 364 19.85 14.22 -4.42
CA LEU A 364 19.79 14.64 -3.01
C LEU A 364 20.74 13.83 -2.13
N VAL A 365 20.79 12.50 -2.35
CA VAL A 365 21.55 11.58 -1.50
C VAL A 365 23.02 11.46 -1.94
N ALA A 366 23.37 11.72 -3.21
CA ALA A 366 24.75 11.80 -3.65
C ALA A 366 25.44 13.09 -3.11
N SER A 367 24.70 14.19 -3.01
CA SER A 367 25.20 15.47 -2.47
C SER A 367 25.44 15.46 -0.95
N SER A 368 24.99 14.41 -0.24
CA SER A 368 25.18 14.26 1.22
C SER A 368 26.53 13.66 1.62
N LYS A 369 27.49 13.53 0.68
CA LYS A 369 28.86 13.01 0.94
C LYS A 369 29.89 14.10 1.32
N LYS A 370 29.44 15.33 1.70
CA LYS A 370 30.33 16.37 2.23
C LYS A 370 30.05 16.68 3.69
#